data_e58c05b4a673b2bbfb9c38d45feda5a4
#
_entry.id   e58c05b4a673b2bbfb9c38d45feda5a4
#
_cell.length_a   1.000
_cell.length_b   1.000
_cell.length_c   1.000
_cell.angle_alpha   90.00
_cell.angle_beta   90.00
_cell.angle_gamma   90.00
#
_symmetry.space_group_name_H-M   'P 1'
#
loop_
_entity.id
_entity.type
_entity.pdbx_description
1 polymer ?
#
loop_
_entity_poly.entity_id
_entity_poly.type
_entity_poly.pdbx_seq_one_letter_code
_entity_poly.pdbx_strand_id
1 'polypeptide(L)'
;MIEKEQILLLTQGGLNVFSHFLGFEVNLHRNFRSPFYDDRRASCHIYYDRKTSSYKFYDHGDTTYSGDCFWFVATLRNLNLKTSFPEVLETIVQELGLYSLCDGEKHSSHITSAYKETIVPTPKADMNKCTEERPYSFEIQPFDDGLLNYWAHYGIHEDTLRRFRVRSLKRYESVSTEGKKFELYGSPTEPIFAYIGNGYVKIYRPHSPKIRFLYGGRMPATYCFGMEQIPAKGDMLFITGGEKDVLSLYAHGFNAICFNSETAQIPTSIIESLQLRFRHIILLYDADETGVREAHKQSEHLVEYKVLNLSLPLSGTKSEKDISDFFALGNGAKELKDLLAKMFSDLYSQTMMMLRSCEIDYENPPDISKSVVAVNGVPLGTQDNLFCVTGGEGTGKSNYVGAILAGTLGEKR
;
A
#
# COMPACT_ATOMS: atom_id res chain seq x y z
N MET A 1 20.62 8.52 21.58
CA MET A 1 19.49 7.78 22.22
C MET A 1 18.25 8.21 21.46
N ILE A 2 17.48 7.28 20.95
CA ILE A 2 16.28 7.59 20.16
C ILE A 2 15.20 8.13 21.09
N GLU A 3 14.56 9.23 20.72
CA GLU A 3 13.52 9.87 21.51
C GLU A 3 12.14 9.23 21.23
N LYS A 4 11.24 9.34 22.21
CA LYS A 4 9.87 8.82 22.14
C LYS A 4 9.14 9.26 20.86
N GLU A 5 9.26 10.54 20.50
CA GLU A 5 8.63 11.17 19.34
C GLU A 5 9.12 10.58 18.03
N GLN A 6 10.42 10.26 17.95
CA GLN A 6 11.02 9.61 16.78
C GLN A 6 10.49 8.18 16.59
N ILE A 7 10.34 7.42 17.69
CA ILE A 7 9.73 6.08 17.62
C ILE A 7 8.29 6.17 17.14
N LEU A 8 7.48 7.07 17.69
CA LEU A 8 6.10 7.25 17.24
C LEU A 8 6.03 7.63 15.76
N LEU A 9 6.91 8.50 15.30
CA LEU A 9 6.98 8.89 13.89
C LEU A 9 7.32 7.69 12.99
N LEU A 10 8.30 6.89 13.39
CA LEU A 10 8.79 5.73 12.62
C LEU A 10 7.83 4.52 12.66
N THR A 11 6.93 4.46 13.66
CA THR A 11 6.05 3.32 13.90
C THR A 11 4.57 3.63 13.69
N GLN A 12 4.24 4.62 12.86
CA GLN A 12 2.85 5.04 12.58
C GLN A 12 2.08 5.41 13.85
N GLY A 13 2.65 6.25 14.70
CA GLY A 13 2.03 6.62 15.97
C GLY A 13 1.96 5.47 16.98
N GLY A 14 2.84 4.49 16.86
CA GLY A 14 2.92 3.32 17.73
C GLY A 14 2.13 2.09 17.25
N LEU A 15 1.41 2.16 16.12
CA LEU A 15 0.61 1.03 15.62
C LEU A 15 1.48 -0.18 15.26
N ASN A 16 2.63 0.06 14.63
CA ASN A 16 3.56 -1.01 14.26
C ASN A 16 4.18 -1.69 15.49
N VAL A 17 4.34 -0.95 16.59
CA VAL A 17 4.80 -1.51 17.87
C VAL A 17 3.76 -2.52 18.38
N PHE A 18 2.48 -2.13 18.43
CA PHE A 18 1.41 -3.04 18.84
C PHE A 18 1.35 -4.29 17.96
N SER A 19 1.38 -4.14 16.63
CA SER A 19 1.33 -5.28 15.71
C SER A 19 2.51 -6.22 15.89
N HIS A 20 3.72 -5.68 16.09
CA HIS A 20 4.92 -6.48 16.32
C HIS A 20 4.83 -7.31 17.61
N PHE A 21 4.54 -6.66 18.74
CA PHE A 21 4.52 -7.32 20.04
C PHE A 21 3.29 -8.20 20.30
N LEU A 22 2.19 -7.99 19.56
CA LEU A 22 1.02 -8.87 19.53
C LEU A 22 1.24 -10.09 18.63
N GLY A 23 2.20 -10.02 17.70
CA GLY A 23 2.49 -11.10 16.75
C GLY A 23 1.46 -11.24 15.61
N PHE A 24 0.58 -10.24 15.44
CA PHE A 24 -0.39 -10.17 14.33
C PHE A 24 -0.64 -8.70 13.94
N GLU A 25 -1.11 -8.50 12.71
CA GLU A 25 -1.49 -7.17 12.23
C GLU A 25 -2.78 -6.70 12.93
N VAL A 26 -2.71 -5.52 13.56
CA VAL A 26 -3.82 -4.97 14.32
C VAL A 26 -4.90 -4.44 13.39
N ASN A 27 -6.12 -4.98 13.54
CA ASN A 27 -7.32 -4.44 12.90
C ASN A 27 -8.05 -3.49 13.86
N LEU A 28 -8.12 -2.20 13.52
CA LEU A 28 -8.71 -1.15 14.36
C LEU A 28 -10.23 -1.30 14.57
N HIS A 29 -10.90 -2.09 13.75
CA HIS A 29 -12.35 -2.34 13.81
C HIS A 29 -12.72 -3.68 14.44
N ARG A 30 -11.74 -4.44 14.92
CA ARG A 30 -11.96 -5.77 15.48
C ARG A 30 -11.28 -5.92 16.83
N ASN A 31 -12.06 -6.39 17.82
CA ASN A 31 -11.50 -6.73 19.11
C ASN A 31 -10.69 -8.03 19.05
N PHE A 32 -9.68 -8.13 19.92
CA PHE A 32 -8.85 -9.30 20.11
C PHE A 32 -8.74 -9.66 21.60
N ARG A 33 -8.18 -10.82 21.92
CA ARG A 33 -8.02 -11.29 23.29
C ARG A 33 -6.85 -10.61 23.97
N SER A 34 -6.95 -10.40 25.28
CA SER A 34 -5.88 -9.80 26.08
C SER A 34 -4.60 -10.63 26.03
N PRO A 35 -3.44 -10.01 25.80
CA PRO A 35 -2.15 -10.69 25.90
C PRO A 35 -1.64 -10.78 27.36
N PHE A 36 -2.36 -10.17 28.32
CA PHE A 36 -1.89 -10.04 29.69
C PHE A 36 -2.51 -11.08 30.64
N TYR A 37 -3.64 -11.69 30.26
CA TYR A 37 -4.31 -12.73 31.06
C TYR A 37 -5.12 -13.69 30.16
N ASP A 38 -5.61 -14.79 30.75
CA ASP A 38 -6.45 -15.75 30.00
C ASP A 38 -7.84 -15.17 29.73
N ASP A 39 -7.94 -14.45 28.61
CA ASP A 39 -9.18 -13.80 28.16
C ASP A 39 -10.04 -14.78 27.33
N ARG A 40 -11.24 -15.08 27.83
CA ARG A 40 -12.18 -15.97 27.15
C ARG A 40 -12.99 -15.30 26.05
N ARG A 41 -13.01 -13.95 26.01
CA ARG A 41 -13.73 -13.14 25.02
C ARG A 41 -12.84 -12.02 24.53
N ALA A 42 -12.88 -11.75 23.23
CA ALA A 42 -12.12 -10.65 22.65
C ALA A 42 -12.58 -9.30 23.19
N SER A 43 -11.87 -8.76 24.19
CA SER A 43 -12.21 -7.54 24.93
C SER A 43 -11.29 -6.36 24.62
N CYS A 44 -10.12 -6.61 23.99
CA CYS A 44 -9.13 -5.58 23.72
C CYS A 44 -9.30 -4.97 22.35
N HIS A 45 -9.00 -3.68 22.22
CA HIS A 45 -8.89 -3.00 20.93
C HIS A 45 -7.80 -1.92 20.97
N ILE A 46 -7.38 -1.49 19.79
CA ILE A 46 -6.46 -0.37 19.60
C ILE A 46 -7.20 0.75 18.89
N TYR A 47 -7.07 1.98 19.41
CA TYR A 47 -7.71 3.15 18.84
C TYR A 47 -6.74 4.32 18.72
N TYR A 48 -7.02 5.25 17.83
CA TYR A 48 -6.22 6.45 17.63
C TYR A 48 -6.72 7.58 18.56
N ASP A 49 -5.83 8.04 19.44
CA ASP A 49 -6.09 9.18 20.30
C ASP A 49 -5.62 10.48 19.63
N ARG A 50 -6.58 11.31 19.22
CA ARG A 50 -6.31 12.59 18.57
C ARG A 50 -5.56 13.60 19.43
N LYS A 51 -5.66 13.49 20.77
CA LYS A 51 -5.01 14.42 21.70
C LYS A 51 -3.50 14.17 21.75
N THR A 52 -3.10 12.93 21.72
CA THR A 52 -1.69 12.51 21.77
C THR A 52 -1.11 12.18 20.41
N SER A 53 -1.92 12.21 19.33
CA SER A 53 -1.55 11.82 17.96
C SER A 53 -0.86 10.45 17.88
N SER A 54 -1.35 9.50 18.70
CA SER A 54 -0.78 8.15 18.81
C SER A 54 -1.87 7.11 19.05
N TYR A 55 -1.55 5.85 18.73
CA TYR A 55 -2.44 4.74 19.02
C TYR A 55 -2.33 4.33 20.48
N LYS A 56 -3.45 3.85 21.04
CA LYS A 56 -3.57 3.36 22.41
C LYS A 56 -4.28 2.01 22.46
N PHE A 57 -3.81 1.17 23.36
CA PHE A 57 -4.43 -0.08 23.73
C PHE A 57 -5.46 0.17 24.83
N TYR A 58 -6.60 -0.50 24.74
CA TYR A 58 -7.64 -0.48 25.77
C TYR A 58 -8.29 -1.85 25.90
N ASP A 59 -8.46 -2.31 27.14
CA ASP A 59 -9.13 -3.56 27.46
C ASP A 59 -10.46 -3.27 28.17
N HIS A 60 -11.56 -3.67 27.55
CA HIS A 60 -12.89 -3.55 28.15
C HIS A 60 -13.16 -4.61 29.24
N GLY A 61 -12.41 -5.71 29.24
CA GLY A 61 -12.52 -6.77 30.25
C GLY A 61 -11.87 -6.39 31.57
N ASP A 62 -10.71 -5.70 31.48
CA ASP A 62 -10.01 -5.15 32.64
C ASP A 62 -9.39 -3.79 32.27
N THR A 63 -10.04 -2.72 32.67
CA THR A 63 -9.67 -1.34 32.36
C THR A 63 -8.33 -0.89 32.96
N THR A 64 -7.73 -1.68 33.84
CA THR A 64 -6.36 -1.43 34.33
C THR A 64 -5.32 -1.62 33.23
N TYR A 65 -5.63 -2.44 32.21
CA TYR A 65 -4.80 -2.63 31.02
C TYR A 65 -5.17 -1.61 29.95
N SER A 66 -4.58 -0.43 30.05
CA SER A 66 -4.77 0.61 29.03
C SER A 66 -3.56 1.55 28.98
N GLY A 67 -3.12 1.92 27.79
CA GLY A 67 -1.98 2.80 27.61
C GLY A 67 -1.48 2.94 26.19
N ASP A 68 -0.38 3.71 26.03
CA ASP A 68 0.32 3.84 24.74
C ASP A 68 1.21 2.62 24.45
N CYS A 69 1.84 2.59 23.29
CA CYS A 69 2.69 1.48 22.88
C CYS A 69 3.89 1.26 23.83
N PHE A 70 4.39 2.30 24.48
CA PHE A 70 5.49 2.19 25.44
C PHE A 70 5.03 1.52 26.75
N TRP A 71 3.86 1.92 27.23
CA TRP A 71 3.22 1.26 28.35
C TRP A 71 2.95 -0.22 28.06
N PHE A 72 2.48 -0.51 26.83
CA PHE A 72 2.17 -1.87 26.41
C PHE A 72 3.42 -2.77 26.43
N VAL A 73 4.52 -2.30 25.83
CA VAL A 73 5.81 -3.04 25.82
C VAL A 73 6.37 -3.19 27.22
N ALA A 74 6.33 -2.13 28.05
CA ALA A 74 6.75 -2.19 29.44
C ALA A 74 5.98 -3.26 30.22
N THR A 75 4.66 -3.28 30.09
CA THR A 75 3.77 -4.25 30.76
C THR A 75 4.05 -5.68 30.26
N LEU A 76 4.22 -5.87 28.95
CA LEU A 76 4.50 -7.18 28.36
C LEU A 76 5.87 -7.74 28.80
N ARG A 77 6.85 -6.88 29.05
CA ARG A 77 8.21 -7.24 29.48
C ARG A 77 8.41 -7.17 31.01
N ASN A 78 7.35 -6.90 31.78
CA ASN A 78 7.40 -6.69 33.22
C ASN A 78 8.40 -5.59 33.65
N LEU A 79 8.52 -4.54 32.84
CA LEU A 79 9.37 -3.38 33.11
C LEU A 79 8.54 -2.26 33.78
N ASN A 80 9.17 -1.53 34.69
CA ASN A 80 8.53 -0.36 35.28
C ASN A 80 8.73 0.86 34.37
N LEU A 81 7.65 1.34 33.76
CA LEU A 81 7.71 2.44 32.80
C LEU A 81 8.37 3.72 33.36
N LYS A 82 8.30 3.98 34.65
CA LYS A 82 8.88 5.20 35.26
C LYS A 82 10.40 5.09 35.47
N THR A 83 10.90 3.89 35.78
CA THR A 83 12.32 3.67 36.09
C THR A 83 13.11 3.09 34.93
N SER A 84 12.45 2.32 34.05
CA SER A 84 13.09 1.59 32.93
C SER A 84 12.65 2.12 31.57
N PHE A 85 12.20 3.39 31.47
CA PHE A 85 11.76 3.95 30.21
C PHE A 85 12.82 3.91 29.09
N PRO A 86 14.12 4.20 29.34
CA PRO A 86 15.16 4.05 28.33
C PRO A 86 15.30 2.61 27.80
N GLU A 87 15.14 1.61 28.67
CA GLU A 87 15.18 0.19 28.31
C GLU A 87 13.99 -0.20 27.42
N VAL A 88 12.81 0.36 27.69
CA VAL A 88 11.63 0.18 26.83
C VAL A 88 11.85 0.76 25.44
N LEU A 89 12.43 1.96 25.34
CA LEU A 89 12.77 2.56 24.06
C LEU A 89 13.78 1.71 23.30
N GLU A 90 14.81 1.25 23.97
CA GLU A 90 15.85 0.40 23.38
C GLU A 90 15.29 -0.94 22.89
N THR A 91 14.43 -1.58 23.67
CA THR A 91 13.73 -2.81 23.28
C THR A 91 12.92 -2.61 22.00
N ILE A 92 12.13 -1.53 21.91
CA ILE A 92 11.34 -1.23 20.71
C ILE A 92 12.24 -0.99 19.49
N VAL A 93 13.29 -0.21 19.69
CA VAL A 93 14.26 0.13 18.63
C VAL A 93 14.99 -1.11 18.13
N GLN A 94 15.40 -1.97 19.02
CA GLN A 94 16.12 -3.20 18.70
C GLN A 94 15.21 -4.21 17.98
N GLU A 95 14.03 -4.49 18.53
CA GLU A 95 13.11 -5.48 17.99
C GLU A 95 12.50 -5.06 16.65
N LEU A 96 12.23 -3.76 16.45
CA LEU A 96 11.74 -3.23 15.17
C LEU A 96 12.86 -2.80 14.21
N GLY A 97 14.13 -2.92 14.60
CA GLY A 97 15.28 -2.60 13.76
C GLY A 97 15.41 -1.11 13.41
N LEU A 98 15.01 -0.21 14.31
CA LEU A 98 14.92 1.23 14.05
C LEU A 98 16.27 1.96 14.10
N TYR A 99 17.36 1.32 14.51
CA TYR A 99 18.70 1.93 14.60
C TYR A 99 19.20 2.52 13.29
N SER A 100 18.90 1.87 12.17
CA SER A 100 19.34 2.32 10.84
C SER A 100 18.63 3.54 10.32
N LEU A 101 17.58 4.02 10.99
CA LEU A 101 16.75 5.16 10.57
C LEU A 101 17.10 6.44 11.31
N CYS A 102 18.00 6.38 12.31
CA CYS A 102 18.30 7.49 13.21
C CYS A 102 19.70 8.11 13.05
N ASP A 103 20.62 7.49 12.31
CA ASP A 103 21.96 8.02 12.04
C ASP A 103 22.00 8.81 10.73
N GLY A 104 21.35 9.97 10.72
CA GLY A 104 21.72 11.08 9.87
C GLY A 104 22.76 11.95 10.63
N GLU A 105 24.01 11.76 10.31
CA GLU A 105 25.26 12.49 10.59
C GLU A 105 26.25 11.83 11.56
N LYS A 106 27.41 11.53 10.95
CA LYS A 106 28.75 11.28 11.52
C LYS A 106 28.99 9.95 12.28
N HIS A 107 29.55 8.99 11.58
CA HIS A 107 30.92 8.55 11.83
C HIS A 107 31.38 7.53 10.79
N SER A 108 32.37 7.93 9.97
CA SER A 108 33.30 7.04 9.29
C SER A 108 34.17 6.36 10.33
N SER A 109 34.07 5.06 10.46
CA SER A 109 35.18 4.21 10.88
C SER A 109 34.87 2.73 10.61
N HIS A 110 35.71 2.14 9.78
CA HIS A 110 36.06 0.74 9.61
C HIS A 110 35.42 -0.27 10.56
N ILE A 111 34.54 -1.12 10.05
CA ILE A 111 34.44 -2.50 10.50
C ILE A 111 34.34 -3.41 9.27
N THR A 112 35.49 -3.93 8.85
CA THR A 112 35.58 -5.17 8.09
C THR A 112 35.22 -6.30 9.04
N SER A 113 34.03 -6.84 8.91
CA SER A 113 33.66 -8.11 9.53
C SER A 113 32.93 -8.96 8.50
N ALA A 114 33.59 -10.06 8.15
CA ALA A 114 33.03 -11.08 7.31
C ALA A 114 31.85 -11.75 8.03
N TYR A 115 30.64 -11.41 7.67
CA TYR A 115 29.43 -12.13 8.11
C TYR A 115 29.18 -13.32 7.19
N LYS A 116 29.50 -14.49 7.69
CA LYS A 116 28.84 -15.73 7.26
C LYS A 116 27.52 -15.82 8.00
N GLU A 117 26.44 -15.29 7.44
CA GLU A 117 25.10 -15.57 7.93
C GLU A 117 24.53 -16.76 7.15
N THR A 118 24.58 -17.91 7.79
CA THR A 118 23.74 -19.05 7.41
C THR A 118 22.42 -18.87 8.15
N ILE A 119 21.42 -18.28 7.51
CA ILE A 119 20.08 -18.18 8.08
C ILE A 119 19.38 -19.52 7.88
N VAL A 120 19.25 -20.28 8.97
CA VAL A 120 18.41 -21.48 9.02
C VAL A 120 17.02 -21.04 9.48
N PRO A 121 15.96 -21.28 8.71
CA PRO A 121 14.61 -20.91 9.14
C PRO A 121 14.09 -21.84 10.22
N THR A 122 13.62 -21.28 11.34
CA THR A 122 12.90 -21.99 12.40
C THR A 122 11.41 -22.06 12.07
N PRO A 123 10.76 -23.23 12.17
CA PRO A 123 9.35 -23.38 11.80
C PRO A 123 8.40 -23.13 12.97
N LYS A 124 7.25 -22.46 12.70
CA LYS A 124 5.91 -22.60 13.35
C LYS A 124 5.02 -21.41 12.95
N ALA A 125 3.73 -21.48 12.76
CA ALA A 125 2.71 -22.47 12.52
C ALA A 125 1.49 -21.80 11.87
N ASP A 126 0.78 -22.55 11.01
CA ASP A 126 -0.60 -22.44 10.55
C ASP A 126 -1.35 -21.10 10.44
N MET A 127 -1.73 -20.72 9.18
CA MET A 127 -3.11 -20.79 8.74
C MET A 127 -3.30 -20.55 7.23
N ASN A 128 -3.86 -21.54 6.58
CA ASN A 128 -4.64 -21.67 5.35
C ASN A 128 -4.43 -20.75 4.13
N LYS A 129 -3.99 -21.41 3.06
CA LYS A 129 -3.74 -20.98 1.67
C LYS A 129 -2.45 -20.19 1.50
N CYS A 130 -1.36 -20.83 1.86
CA CYS A 130 -0.02 -20.43 1.46
C CYS A 130 0.48 -21.31 0.34
N THR A 131 1.11 -20.67 -0.64
CA THR A 131 2.04 -21.33 -1.54
C THR A 131 2.98 -22.21 -0.74
N GLU A 132 3.23 -23.44 -1.23
CA GLU A 132 4.14 -24.39 -0.62
C GLU A 132 5.46 -23.71 -0.25
N GLU A 133 5.91 -23.94 0.98
CA GLU A 133 7.19 -23.41 1.45
C GLU A 133 8.30 -24.08 0.66
N ARG A 134 9.08 -23.27 -0.07
CA ARG A 134 10.21 -23.78 -0.85
C ARG A 134 11.49 -23.59 -0.06
N PRO A 135 12.18 -24.67 0.33
CA PRO A 135 13.45 -24.55 0.99
C PRO A 135 14.45 -23.83 0.08
N TYR A 136 15.22 -22.92 0.67
CA TYR A 136 16.23 -22.17 -0.06
C TYR A 136 17.42 -21.85 0.84
N SER A 137 18.56 -21.66 0.20
CA SER A 137 19.76 -21.08 0.82
C SER A 137 20.45 -20.16 -0.18
N PHE A 138 21.18 -19.18 0.29
CA PHE A 138 21.95 -18.29 -0.58
C PHE A 138 23.23 -17.80 0.09
N GLU A 139 24.22 -17.47 -0.74
CA GLU A 139 25.46 -16.82 -0.35
C GLU A 139 25.49 -15.41 -0.93
N ILE A 140 25.56 -14.39 -0.05
CA ILE A 140 25.64 -12.99 -0.46
C ILE A 140 27.08 -12.68 -0.89
N GLN A 141 27.22 -11.86 -1.93
CA GLN A 141 28.47 -11.20 -2.29
C GLN A 141 28.31 -9.68 -2.24
N PRO A 142 29.41 -8.93 -2.01
CA PRO A 142 29.40 -7.47 -2.14
C PRO A 142 29.01 -7.06 -3.55
N PHE A 143 28.42 -5.89 -3.69
CA PHE A 143 28.28 -5.25 -4.98
C PHE A 143 29.64 -4.77 -5.47
N ASP A 144 30.10 -5.28 -6.60
CA ASP A 144 31.26 -4.75 -7.31
C ASP A 144 30.82 -3.62 -8.27
N ASP A 145 31.79 -2.95 -8.88
CA ASP A 145 31.51 -1.83 -9.80
C ASP A 145 30.65 -2.24 -11.00
N GLY A 146 30.81 -3.48 -11.49
CA GLY A 146 30.00 -3.99 -12.61
C GLY A 146 28.52 -4.16 -12.22
N LEU A 147 28.27 -4.71 -11.03
CA LEU A 147 26.94 -4.89 -10.49
C LEU A 147 26.28 -3.55 -10.12
N LEU A 148 27.05 -2.61 -9.57
CA LEU A 148 26.56 -1.26 -9.29
C LEU A 148 26.25 -0.49 -10.59
N ASN A 149 27.07 -0.62 -11.63
CA ASN A 149 26.83 0.00 -12.93
C ASN A 149 25.52 -0.50 -13.59
N TYR A 150 25.19 -1.80 -13.41
CA TYR A 150 23.90 -2.32 -13.86
C TYR A 150 22.72 -1.54 -13.24
N TRP A 151 22.75 -1.29 -11.94
CA TRP A 151 21.70 -0.56 -11.24
C TRP A 151 21.76 0.95 -11.50
N ALA A 152 22.97 1.51 -11.60
CA ALA A 152 23.18 2.93 -11.88
C ALA A 152 22.64 3.35 -13.25
N HIS A 153 22.59 2.41 -14.21
CA HIS A 153 21.93 2.63 -15.52
C HIS A 153 20.46 3.08 -15.37
N TYR A 154 19.79 2.63 -14.32
CA TYR A 154 18.40 2.99 -13.99
C TYR A 154 18.29 4.06 -12.90
N GLY A 155 19.40 4.76 -12.59
CA GLY A 155 19.47 5.77 -11.53
C GLY A 155 19.48 5.19 -10.11
N ILE A 156 19.60 3.87 -9.97
CA ILE A 156 19.54 3.18 -8.68
C ILE A 156 20.94 3.06 -8.09
N HIS A 157 21.17 3.67 -6.91
CA HIS A 157 22.44 3.65 -6.20
C HIS A 157 22.44 2.63 -5.05
N GLU A 158 23.62 2.30 -4.52
CA GLU A 158 23.80 1.30 -3.48
C GLU A 158 22.94 1.55 -2.24
N ASP A 159 22.77 2.81 -1.81
CA ASP A 159 21.93 3.16 -0.67
C ASP A 159 20.47 2.77 -0.89
N THR A 160 19.94 2.96 -2.10
CA THR A 160 18.60 2.49 -2.47
C THR A 160 18.51 0.98 -2.37
N LEU A 161 19.49 0.25 -2.94
CA LEU A 161 19.52 -1.21 -2.85
C LEU A 161 19.57 -1.71 -1.40
N ARG A 162 20.38 -1.07 -0.58
CA ARG A 162 20.49 -1.38 0.85
C ARG A 162 19.19 -1.15 1.59
N ARG A 163 18.55 0.01 1.36
CA ARG A 163 17.27 0.39 1.98
C ARG A 163 16.14 -0.59 1.67
N PHE A 164 16.11 -1.10 0.45
CA PHE A 164 15.09 -2.06 0.01
C PHE A 164 15.52 -3.53 0.19
N ARG A 165 16.56 -3.78 0.98
CA ARG A 165 17.10 -5.12 1.28
C ARG A 165 17.43 -5.92 0.02
N VAL A 166 17.87 -5.24 -1.05
CA VAL A 166 18.39 -5.89 -2.25
C VAL A 166 19.82 -6.33 -2.00
N ARG A 167 20.14 -7.56 -2.41
CA ARG A 167 21.49 -8.12 -2.27
C ARG A 167 21.93 -8.75 -3.58
N SER A 168 23.24 -8.73 -3.82
CA SER A 168 23.86 -9.55 -4.88
C SER A 168 24.21 -10.92 -4.31
N LEU A 169 23.93 -11.97 -5.08
CA LEU A 169 24.17 -13.33 -4.66
C LEU A 169 25.30 -13.96 -5.48
N LYS A 170 26.24 -14.59 -4.77
CA LYS A 170 27.23 -15.48 -5.36
C LYS A 170 26.61 -16.83 -5.71
N ARG A 171 25.73 -17.36 -4.85
CA ARG A 171 25.08 -18.66 -5.01
C ARG A 171 23.64 -18.59 -4.50
N TYR A 172 22.75 -19.26 -5.17
CA TYR A 172 21.37 -19.53 -4.73
C TYR A 172 21.06 -21.01 -4.93
N GLU A 173 20.49 -21.64 -3.93
CA GLU A 173 20.10 -23.04 -3.93
C GLU A 173 18.62 -23.14 -3.52
N SER A 174 17.86 -24.00 -4.22
CA SER A 174 16.47 -24.25 -3.93
C SER A 174 16.02 -25.58 -4.54
N VAL A 175 14.72 -25.84 -4.44
CA VAL A 175 14.08 -27.05 -4.96
C VAL A 175 13.05 -26.67 -6.02
N SER A 176 13.08 -27.35 -7.16
CA SER A 176 12.09 -27.15 -8.22
C SER A 176 10.69 -27.63 -7.79
N THR A 177 9.66 -27.30 -8.56
CA THR A 177 8.30 -27.81 -8.38
C THR A 177 8.21 -29.35 -8.47
N GLU A 178 9.19 -29.99 -9.10
CA GLU A 178 9.31 -31.46 -9.20
C GLU A 178 10.13 -32.08 -8.06
N GLY A 179 10.52 -31.30 -7.04
CA GLY A 179 11.32 -31.76 -5.91
C GLY A 179 12.82 -31.92 -6.19
N LYS A 180 13.32 -31.51 -7.37
CA LYS A 180 14.75 -31.58 -7.72
C LYS A 180 15.50 -30.39 -7.16
N LYS A 181 16.59 -30.62 -6.42
CA LYS A 181 17.51 -29.58 -5.99
C LYS A 181 18.23 -28.99 -7.20
N PHE A 182 18.41 -27.68 -7.19
CA PHE A 182 19.18 -26.94 -8.17
C PHE A 182 19.99 -25.82 -7.51
N GLU A 183 21.08 -25.48 -8.13
CA GLU A 183 21.97 -24.39 -7.72
C GLU A 183 22.16 -23.41 -8.87
N LEU A 184 22.27 -22.14 -8.54
CA LEU A 184 22.57 -21.06 -9.47
C LEU A 184 23.76 -20.27 -8.93
N TYR A 185 24.68 -19.92 -9.81
CA TYR A 185 25.85 -19.12 -9.46
C TYR A 185 25.78 -17.78 -10.19
N GLY A 186 25.95 -16.70 -9.42
CA GLY A 186 26.08 -15.35 -9.94
C GLY A 186 27.44 -15.16 -10.61
N SER A 187 27.43 -14.51 -11.76
CA SER A 187 28.64 -14.12 -12.47
C SER A 187 28.50 -12.68 -13.00
N PRO A 188 29.57 -12.03 -13.43
CA PRO A 188 29.47 -10.69 -14.04
C PRO A 188 28.54 -10.63 -15.28
N THR A 189 28.46 -11.71 -16.04
CA THR A 189 27.59 -11.81 -17.22
C THR A 189 26.18 -12.25 -16.92
N GLU A 190 25.98 -13.02 -15.82
CA GLU A 190 24.67 -13.48 -15.34
C GLU A 190 24.52 -13.17 -13.84
N PRO A 191 24.33 -11.91 -13.49
CA PRO A 191 24.16 -11.53 -12.09
C PRO A 191 22.87 -12.08 -11.50
N ILE A 192 22.92 -12.37 -10.20
CA ILE A 192 21.76 -12.79 -9.42
C ILE A 192 21.53 -11.77 -8.32
N PHE A 193 20.35 -11.20 -8.27
CA PHE A 193 19.91 -10.29 -7.22
C PHE A 193 18.79 -10.92 -6.40
N ALA A 194 18.74 -10.58 -5.13
CA ALA A 194 17.69 -11.04 -4.20
C ALA A 194 16.96 -9.86 -3.56
N TYR A 195 15.65 -9.85 -3.66
CA TYR A 195 14.75 -9.02 -2.86
C TYR A 195 14.40 -9.83 -1.61
N ILE A 196 14.97 -9.44 -0.47
CA ILE A 196 14.86 -10.21 0.77
C ILE A 196 13.68 -9.71 1.60
N GLY A 197 12.71 -10.58 1.82
CA GLY A 197 11.57 -10.34 2.71
C GLY A 197 11.66 -11.16 4.00
N ASN A 198 10.63 -11.06 4.83
CA ASN A 198 10.55 -11.82 6.07
C ASN A 198 10.11 -13.26 5.78
N GLY A 199 11.03 -14.21 5.88
CA GLY A 199 10.78 -15.63 5.61
C GLY A 199 10.67 -16.02 4.13
N TYR A 200 10.99 -15.12 3.22
CA TYR A 200 11.01 -15.39 1.77
C TYR A 200 12.08 -14.59 1.04
N VAL A 201 12.36 -15.02 -0.18
CA VAL A 201 13.23 -14.29 -1.11
C VAL A 201 12.64 -14.38 -2.52
N LYS A 202 12.65 -13.24 -3.23
CA LYS A 202 12.41 -13.19 -4.68
C LYS A 202 13.75 -12.96 -5.37
N ILE A 203 14.13 -13.88 -6.23
CA ILE A 203 15.39 -13.85 -6.97
C ILE A 203 15.15 -13.20 -8.33
N TYR A 204 16.00 -12.26 -8.70
CA TYR A 204 15.99 -11.57 -9.98
C TYR A 204 17.26 -11.88 -10.79
N ARG A 205 17.08 -12.37 -12.00
CA ARG A 205 18.13 -12.71 -12.96
C ARG A 205 17.92 -11.92 -14.25
N PRO A 206 18.43 -10.68 -14.34
CA PRO A 206 18.10 -9.77 -15.44
C PRO A 206 18.44 -10.32 -16.83
N HIS A 207 19.55 -11.05 -16.94
CA HIS A 207 20.07 -11.56 -18.22
C HIS A 207 19.61 -12.98 -18.56
N SER A 208 18.82 -13.63 -17.67
CA SER A 208 18.32 -14.97 -17.93
C SER A 208 17.25 -14.97 -19.05
N PRO A 209 17.44 -15.78 -20.11
CA PRO A 209 16.52 -15.78 -21.25
C PRO A 209 15.20 -16.51 -20.98
N LYS A 210 15.16 -17.42 -20.01
CA LYS A 210 13.99 -18.29 -19.74
C LYS A 210 13.27 -17.95 -18.45
N ILE A 211 14.00 -17.87 -17.33
CA ILE A 211 13.43 -17.69 -15.99
C ILE A 211 14.13 -16.51 -15.33
N ARG A 212 13.50 -15.35 -15.35
CA ARG A 212 14.03 -14.11 -14.75
C ARG A 212 13.78 -14.03 -13.25
N PHE A 213 12.70 -14.64 -12.77
CA PHE A 213 12.31 -14.61 -11.37
C PHE A 213 12.18 -16.02 -10.80
N LEU A 214 12.66 -16.19 -9.56
CA LEU A 214 12.51 -17.40 -8.77
C LEU A 214 12.10 -17.00 -7.35
N TYR A 215 11.52 -17.93 -6.62
CA TYR A 215 10.99 -17.68 -5.30
C TYR A 215 11.49 -18.76 -4.32
N GLY A 216 11.93 -18.34 -3.14
CA GLY A 216 12.31 -19.21 -2.04
C GLY A 216 11.56 -18.82 -0.76
N GLY A 217 11.35 -19.78 0.14
CA GLY A 217 10.59 -19.59 1.35
C GLY A 217 9.09 -19.50 1.12
N ARG A 218 8.38 -18.89 2.05
CA ARG A 218 6.94 -18.74 2.03
C ARG A 218 6.57 -17.33 1.58
N MET A 219 6.22 -17.19 0.32
CA MET A 219 5.74 -15.92 -0.20
C MET A 219 4.45 -15.48 0.50
N PRO A 220 4.32 -14.23 0.90
CA PRO A 220 3.10 -13.71 1.50
C PRO A 220 1.93 -13.80 0.49
N ALA A 221 0.72 -14.07 0.99
CA ALA A 221 -0.49 -14.12 0.14
C ALA A 221 -0.70 -12.82 -0.66
N THR A 222 -0.36 -11.70 -0.06
CA THR A 222 -0.30 -10.39 -0.71
C THR A 222 1.14 -9.90 -0.67
N TYR A 223 1.88 -10.19 -1.72
CA TYR A 223 3.22 -9.62 -1.90
C TYR A 223 3.08 -8.15 -2.28
N CYS A 224 3.72 -7.28 -1.51
CA CYS A 224 3.79 -5.85 -1.81
C CYS A 224 5.21 -5.33 -1.48
N PHE A 225 5.97 -5.06 -2.51
CA PHE A 225 7.32 -4.50 -2.38
C PHE A 225 7.28 -2.98 -2.28
N GLY A 226 8.10 -2.40 -1.43
CA GLY A 226 8.17 -0.96 -1.21
C GLY A 226 7.26 -0.44 -0.09
N MET A 227 6.33 -1.24 0.44
CA MET A 227 5.37 -0.81 1.46
C MET A 227 6.03 -0.32 2.76
N GLU A 228 7.14 -0.94 3.16
CA GLU A 228 7.89 -0.54 4.36
C GLU A 228 8.69 0.76 4.19
N GLN A 229 8.96 1.16 2.94
CA GLN A 229 9.82 2.30 2.60
C GLN A 229 9.03 3.57 2.33
N ILE A 230 7.72 3.49 2.09
CA ILE A 230 6.90 4.68 1.84
C ILE A 230 6.56 5.41 3.15
N PRO A 231 6.50 6.77 3.13
CA PRO A 231 6.19 7.56 4.31
C PRO A 231 4.77 7.36 4.80
N ALA A 232 4.51 7.69 6.06
CA ALA A 232 3.17 7.61 6.66
C ALA A 232 2.13 8.49 5.94
N LYS A 233 2.56 9.61 5.31
CA LYS A 233 1.73 10.50 4.48
C LYS A 233 2.54 11.03 3.32
N GLY A 234 1.88 11.25 2.20
CA GLY A 234 2.48 11.82 1.00
C GLY A 234 1.43 12.40 0.05
N ASP A 235 1.89 13.09 -0.96
CA ASP A 235 1.01 13.63 -2.00
C ASP A 235 0.68 12.57 -3.04
N MET A 236 1.71 11.87 -3.53
CA MET A 236 1.58 10.88 -4.60
C MET A 236 2.22 9.55 -4.23
N LEU A 237 1.60 8.46 -4.65
CA LEU A 237 2.11 7.09 -4.60
C LEU A 237 1.93 6.42 -5.95
N PHE A 238 3.00 5.85 -6.48
CA PHE A 238 2.95 5.04 -7.71
C PHE A 238 2.77 3.56 -7.39
N ILE A 239 1.99 2.87 -8.20
CA ILE A 239 1.89 1.41 -8.23
C ILE A 239 2.44 0.96 -9.57
N THR A 240 3.54 0.21 -9.55
CA THR A 240 4.28 -0.20 -10.76
C THR A 240 4.19 -1.70 -11.02
N GLY A 241 4.70 -2.14 -12.16
CA GLY A 241 4.73 -3.54 -12.58
C GLY A 241 5.79 -4.39 -11.88
N GLY A 242 6.88 -3.79 -11.38
CA GLY A 242 8.01 -4.54 -10.84
C GLY A 242 8.87 -3.81 -9.83
N GLU A 243 9.71 -4.59 -9.14
CA GLU A 243 10.58 -4.09 -8.06
C GLU A 243 11.65 -3.11 -8.59
N LYS A 244 12.18 -3.35 -9.81
CA LYS A 244 13.16 -2.46 -10.45
C LYS A 244 12.59 -1.04 -10.58
N ASP A 245 11.33 -0.94 -10.96
CA ASP A 245 10.63 0.33 -11.15
C ASP A 245 10.40 1.07 -9.84
N VAL A 246 10.04 0.33 -8.78
CA VAL A 246 9.94 0.90 -7.43
C VAL A 246 11.28 1.48 -6.97
N LEU A 247 12.38 0.76 -7.19
CA LEU A 247 13.73 1.22 -6.83
C LEU A 247 14.13 2.47 -7.64
N SER A 248 13.84 2.47 -8.95
CA SER A 248 14.17 3.58 -9.84
C SER A 248 13.37 4.84 -9.49
N LEU A 249 12.05 4.71 -9.25
CA LEU A 249 11.21 5.82 -8.78
C LEU A 249 11.69 6.37 -7.44
N TYR A 250 12.01 5.49 -6.49
CA TYR A 250 12.52 5.91 -5.20
C TYR A 250 13.83 6.69 -5.32
N ALA A 251 14.76 6.22 -6.16
CA ALA A 251 16.02 6.90 -6.43
C ALA A 251 15.84 8.30 -7.03
N HIS A 252 14.73 8.53 -7.76
CA HIS A 252 14.36 9.82 -8.31
C HIS A 252 13.43 10.66 -7.40
N GLY A 253 13.22 10.22 -6.15
CA GLY A 253 12.48 10.98 -5.13
C GLY A 253 10.96 10.78 -5.16
N PHE A 254 10.47 9.69 -5.73
CA PHE A 254 9.05 9.35 -5.76
C PHE A 254 8.75 8.15 -4.87
N ASN A 255 7.56 8.14 -4.27
CA ASN A 255 7.07 7.00 -3.51
C ASN A 255 6.45 5.98 -4.46
N ALA A 256 6.85 4.73 -4.34
CA ALA A 256 6.32 3.66 -5.18
C ALA A 256 6.24 2.33 -4.44
N ILE A 257 5.29 1.51 -4.87
CA ILE A 257 5.13 0.10 -4.49
C ILE A 257 4.86 -0.74 -5.73
N CYS A 258 5.07 -2.04 -5.63
CA CYS A 258 4.55 -2.98 -6.63
C CYS A 258 4.03 -4.26 -5.97
N PHE A 259 3.15 -4.94 -6.68
CA PHE A 259 2.71 -6.28 -6.36
C PHE A 259 3.57 -7.32 -7.08
N ASN A 260 3.24 -8.61 -6.96
CA ASN A 260 4.09 -9.67 -7.49
C ASN A 260 4.27 -9.62 -9.02
N SER A 261 3.28 -9.12 -9.73
CA SER A 261 3.30 -8.86 -11.18
C SER A 261 2.18 -7.87 -11.54
N GLU A 262 2.23 -7.28 -12.73
CA GLU A 262 1.16 -6.42 -13.28
C GLU A 262 -0.19 -7.14 -13.37
N THR A 263 -0.16 -8.45 -13.60
CA THR A 263 -1.38 -9.29 -13.70
C THR A 263 -1.98 -9.63 -12.33
N ALA A 264 -1.28 -9.35 -11.22
CA ALA A 264 -1.80 -9.57 -9.88
C ALA A 264 -2.91 -8.56 -9.58
N GLN A 265 -4.08 -9.04 -9.18
CA GLN A 265 -5.16 -8.17 -8.77
C GLN A 265 -4.77 -7.39 -7.52
N ILE A 266 -4.93 -6.06 -7.55
CA ILE A 266 -4.64 -5.17 -6.44
C ILE A 266 -5.76 -5.32 -5.39
N PRO A 267 -5.44 -5.68 -4.13
CA PRO A 267 -6.44 -5.79 -3.08
C PRO A 267 -7.02 -4.42 -2.71
N THR A 268 -8.34 -4.28 -2.73
CA THR A 268 -9.03 -3.02 -2.39
C THR A 268 -8.73 -2.55 -0.98
N SER A 269 -8.58 -3.47 -0.03
CA SER A 269 -8.22 -3.15 1.36
C SER A 269 -6.86 -2.44 1.49
N ILE A 270 -5.91 -2.74 0.61
CA ILE A 270 -4.62 -2.03 0.57
C ILE A 270 -4.84 -0.61 0.02
N ILE A 271 -5.62 -0.47 -1.05
CA ILE A 271 -5.92 0.85 -1.64
C ILE A 271 -6.64 1.74 -0.62
N GLU A 272 -7.63 1.22 0.10
CA GLU A 272 -8.32 1.94 1.19
C GLU A 272 -7.34 2.47 2.24
N SER A 273 -6.40 1.64 2.68
CA SER A 273 -5.39 2.06 3.64
C SER A 273 -4.43 3.12 3.08
N LEU A 274 -4.08 3.01 1.79
CA LEU A 274 -3.19 3.95 1.11
C LEU A 274 -3.85 5.29 0.82
N GLN A 275 -5.15 5.33 0.54
CA GLN A 275 -5.91 6.58 0.37
C GLN A 275 -5.96 7.44 1.64
N LEU A 276 -5.83 6.84 2.81
CA LEU A 276 -5.68 7.58 4.07
C LEU A 276 -4.31 8.23 4.22
N ARG A 277 -3.32 7.79 3.44
CA ARG A 277 -1.93 8.21 3.49
C ARG A 277 -1.52 9.12 2.34
N PHE A 278 -2.06 8.89 1.15
CA PHE A 278 -1.68 9.58 -0.08
C PHE A 278 -2.89 10.24 -0.72
N ARG A 279 -2.71 11.46 -1.21
CA ARG A 279 -3.76 12.20 -1.91
C ARG A 279 -4.08 11.59 -3.26
N HIS A 280 -3.05 11.14 -3.97
CA HIS A 280 -3.16 10.55 -5.31
C HIS A 280 -2.44 9.21 -5.34
N ILE A 281 -3.15 8.18 -5.83
CA ILE A 281 -2.58 6.88 -6.14
C ILE A 281 -2.61 6.74 -7.66
N ILE A 282 -1.47 6.41 -8.26
CA ILE A 282 -1.26 6.44 -9.71
C ILE A 282 -0.74 5.07 -10.14
N LEU A 283 -1.47 4.39 -11.02
CA LEU A 283 -0.98 3.22 -11.74
C LEU A 283 0.04 3.68 -12.78
N LEU A 284 1.18 3.03 -12.82
CA LEU A 284 2.27 3.28 -13.75
C LEU A 284 2.84 1.95 -14.20
N TYR A 285 2.14 1.30 -15.13
CA TYR A 285 2.52 0.01 -15.70
C TYR A 285 3.30 0.16 -16.98
N ASP A 286 3.83 -0.95 -17.50
CA ASP A 286 4.62 -0.96 -18.72
C ASP A 286 3.81 -0.38 -19.91
N ALA A 287 4.50 0.27 -20.83
CA ALA A 287 3.89 0.81 -22.05
C ALA A 287 3.64 -0.26 -23.13
N ASP A 288 3.99 -1.53 -22.87
CA ASP A 288 3.70 -2.63 -23.78
C ASP A 288 2.20 -3.02 -23.73
N GLU A 289 1.76 -3.83 -24.69
CA GLU A 289 0.36 -4.25 -24.82
C GLU A 289 -0.18 -4.91 -23.54
N THR A 290 0.66 -5.66 -22.84
CA THR A 290 0.26 -6.33 -21.57
C THR A 290 0.06 -5.30 -20.46
N GLY A 291 1.02 -4.41 -20.26
CA GLY A 291 0.95 -3.38 -19.22
C GLY A 291 -0.25 -2.44 -19.43
N VAL A 292 -0.48 -1.99 -20.67
CA VAL A 292 -1.65 -1.14 -21.00
C VAL A 292 -2.97 -1.86 -20.72
N ARG A 293 -3.11 -3.12 -21.12
CA ARG A 293 -4.31 -3.93 -20.87
C ARG A 293 -4.56 -4.15 -19.36
N GLU A 294 -3.50 -4.52 -18.62
CA GLU A 294 -3.65 -4.76 -17.18
C GLU A 294 -3.87 -3.46 -16.40
N ALA A 295 -3.26 -2.33 -16.81
CA ALA A 295 -3.54 -1.03 -16.24
C ALA A 295 -5.03 -0.64 -16.40
N HIS A 296 -5.60 -0.87 -17.59
CA HIS A 296 -7.03 -0.63 -17.83
C HIS A 296 -7.92 -1.52 -16.93
N LYS A 297 -7.62 -2.80 -16.86
CA LYS A 297 -8.35 -3.75 -16.02
C LYS A 297 -8.28 -3.39 -14.52
N GLN A 298 -7.11 -2.96 -14.03
CA GLN A 298 -6.99 -2.49 -12.64
C GLN A 298 -7.74 -1.18 -12.43
N SER A 299 -7.73 -0.26 -13.40
CA SER A 299 -8.50 0.99 -13.33
C SER A 299 -10.00 0.74 -13.24
N GLU A 300 -10.53 -0.24 -13.99
CA GLU A 300 -11.93 -0.67 -13.88
C GLU A 300 -12.24 -1.29 -12.51
N HIS A 301 -11.35 -2.18 -12.05
CA HIS A 301 -11.48 -2.81 -10.72
C HIS A 301 -11.46 -1.80 -9.57
N LEU A 302 -10.69 -0.72 -9.71
CA LEU A 302 -10.47 0.30 -8.69
C LEU A 302 -11.22 1.62 -8.97
N VAL A 303 -12.25 1.60 -9.83
CA VAL A 303 -12.98 2.81 -10.26
C VAL A 303 -13.54 3.62 -9.09
N GLU A 304 -14.06 2.96 -8.06
CA GLU A 304 -14.61 3.62 -6.86
C GLU A 304 -13.54 4.34 -6.02
N TYR A 305 -12.30 3.91 -6.14
CA TYR A 305 -11.15 4.44 -5.40
C TYR A 305 -10.45 5.60 -6.12
N LYS A 306 -10.92 6.00 -7.30
CA LYS A 306 -10.36 7.12 -8.09
C LYS A 306 -8.83 7.01 -8.29
N VAL A 307 -8.34 5.79 -8.49
CA VAL A 307 -6.94 5.55 -8.82
C VAL A 307 -6.68 6.06 -10.23
N LEU A 308 -5.66 6.88 -10.39
CA LEU A 308 -5.29 7.47 -11.67
C LEU A 308 -4.41 6.52 -12.47
N ASN A 309 -4.35 6.69 -13.79
CA ASN A 309 -3.47 5.93 -14.67
C ASN A 309 -2.58 6.89 -15.45
N LEU A 310 -1.26 6.71 -15.36
CA LEU A 310 -0.28 7.45 -16.12
C LEU A 310 0.39 6.53 -17.16
N SER A 311 0.26 6.86 -18.43
CA SER A 311 0.96 6.18 -19.50
C SER A 311 2.23 6.94 -19.85
N LEU A 312 3.35 6.22 -19.97
CA LEU A 312 4.63 6.78 -20.39
C LEU A 312 4.68 6.94 -21.91
N PRO A 313 5.35 7.99 -22.43
CA PRO A 313 5.55 8.18 -23.87
C PRO A 313 6.71 7.31 -24.38
N LEU A 314 6.58 5.99 -24.22
CA LEU A 314 7.56 4.98 -24.63
C LEU A 314 7.01 4.12 -25.76
N SER A 315 7.92 3.50 -26.53
CA SER A 315 7.54 2.69 -27.69
C SER A 315 6.92 1.33 -27.37
N GLY A 316 6.95 0.89 -26.09
CA GLY A 316 6.46 -0.42 -25.65
C GLY A 316 7.36 -1.60 -26.07
N THR A 317 8.56 -1.33 -26.56
CA THR A 317 9.55 -2.36 -26.91
C THR A 317 10.25 -2.90 -25.66
N LYS A 318 10.99 -4.00 -25.78
CA LYS A 318 11.70 -4.61 -24.64
C LYS A 318 12.71 -3.68 -23.94
N SER A 319 13.21 -2.66 -24.62
CA SER A 319 14.18 -1.69 -24.12
C SER A 319 13.57 -0.35 -23.72
N GLU A 320 12.28 -0.14 -24.00
CA GLU A 320 11.61 1.14 -23.83
C GLU A 320 10.15 0.91 -23.41
N LYS A 321 9.92 0.34 -22.24
CA LYS A 321 8.56 -0.02 -21.83
C LYS A 321 8.19 0.41 -20.41
N ASP A 322 9.13 0.43 -19.47
CA ASP A 322 8.87 0.71 -18.06
C ASP A 322 9.48 2.05 -17.61
N ILE A 323 9.16 2.48 -16.39
CA ILE A 323 9.65 3.75 -15.85
C ILE A 323 11.18 3.73 -15.64
N SER A 324 11.77 2.56 -15.39
CA SER A 324 13.21 2.44 -15.27
C SER A 324 13.89 2.69 -16.62
N ASP A 325 13.31 2.18 -17.70
CA ASP A 325 13.77 2.46 -19.07
C ASP A 325 13.60 3.95 -19.42
N PHE A 326 12.49 4.57 -18.99
CA PHE A 326 12.27 6.01 -19.17
C PHE A 326 13.42 6.84 -18.56
N PHE A 327 13.87 6.50 -17.35
CA PHE A 327 15.00 7.17 -16.73
C PHE A 327 16.33 6.82 -17.40
N ALA A 328 16.53 5.57 -17.82
CA ALA A 328 17.72 5.12 -18.55
C ALA A 328 17.91 5.83 -19.89
N LEU A 329 16.82 6.30 -20.52
CA LEU A 329 16.85 7.11 -21.76
C LEU A 329 17.28 8.57 -21.51
N GLY A 330 17.63 8.94 -20.27
CA GLY A 330 18.12 10.28 -19.93
C GLY A 330 17.03 11.22 -19.45
N ASN A 331 15.79 10.75 -19.28
CA ASN A 331 14.76 11.52 -18.59
C ASN A 331 15.04 11.51 -17.07
N GLY A 332 14.48 12.47 -16.36
CA GLY A 332 14.66 12.55 -14.91
C GLY A 332 13.35 12.86 -14.16
N ALA A 333 13.50 13.20 -12.90
CA ALA A 333 12.38 13.58 -12.05
C ALA A 333 11.56 14.77 -12.58
N LYS A 334 12.21 15.66 -13.33
CA LYS A 334 11.54 16.84 -13.90
C LYS A 334 10.58 16.40 -15.02
N GLU A 335 11.05 15.60 -15.96
CA GLU A 335 10.26 15.12 -17.10
C GLU A 335 9.05 14.30 -16.61
N LEU A 336 9.22 13.48 -15.57
CA LEU A 336 8.09 12.77 -14.95
C LEU A 336 7.10 13.73 -14.28
N LYS A 337 7.57 14.79 -13.59
CA LYS A 337 6.69 15.83 -13.03
C LYS A 337 5.92 16.58 -14.11
N ASP A 338 6.56 16.86 -15.26
CA ASP A 338 5.90 17.54 -16.38
C ASP A 338 4.78 16.65 -16.97
N LEU A 339 4.99 15.33 -17.09
CA LEU A 339 3.96 14.37 -17.50
C LEU A 339 2.79 14.33 -16.50
N LEU A 340 3.07 14.34 -15.20
CA LEU A 340 2.06 14.40 -14.14
C LEU A 340 1.27 15.70 -14.21
N ALA A 341 1.93 16.83 -14.38
CA ALA A 341 1.27 18.15 -14.51
C ALA A 341 0.32 18.17 -15.70
N LYS A 342 0.73 17.59 -16.84
CA LYS A 342 -0.14 17.44 -18.01
C LYS A 342 -1.34 16.55 -17.71
N MET A 343 -1.14 15.37 -17.11
CA MET A 343 -2.23 14.45 -16.74
C MET A 343 -3.26 15.15 -15.83
N PHE A 344 -2.82 15.89 -14.81
CA PHE A 344 -3.72 16.61 -13.91
C PHE A 344 -4.43 17.78 -14.61
N SER A 345 -3.75 18.48 -15.52
CA SER A 345 -4.37 19.56 -16.33
C SER A 345 -5.46 19.00 -17.24
N ASP A 346 -5.21 17.88 -17.90
CA ASP A 346 -6.19 17.22 -18.77
C ASP A 346 -7.42 16.75 -17.96
N LEU A 347 -7.18 16.13 -16.79
CA LEU A 347 -8.24 15.70 -15.88
C LEU A 347 -9.09 16.88 -15.38
N TYR A 348 -8.43 17.99 -14.99
CA TYR A 348 -9.12 19.21 -14.58
C TYR A 348 -9.98 19.77 -15.72
N SER A 349 -9.44 19.84 -16.94
CA SER A 349 -10.14 20.34 -18.12
C SER A 349 -11.37 19.49 -18.45
N GLN A 350 -11.25 18.16 -18.39
CA GLN A 350 -12.39 17.25 -18.59
C GLN A 350 -13.46 17.45 -17.50
N THR A 351 -13.06 17.56 -16.24
CA THR A 351 -13.98 17.81 -15.13
C THR A 351 -14.71 19.14 -15.30
N MET A 352 -14.01 20.20 -15.72
CA MET A 352 -14.61 21.50 -15.99
C MET A 352 -15.58 21.46 -17.17
N MET A 353 -15.28 20.69 -18.23
CA MET A 353 -16.22 20.48 -19.33
C MET A 353 -17.49 19.78 -18.88
N MET A 354 -17.37 18.73 -18.05
CA MET A 354 -18.54 18.04 -17.48
C MET A 354 -19.37 18.98 -16.60
N LEU A 355 -18.73 19.77 -15.73
CA LEU A 355 -19.44 20.74 -14.90
C LEU A 355 -20.15 21.80 -15.72
N ARG A 356 -19.53 22.31 -16.80
CA ARG A 356 -20.18 23.25 -17.71
C ARG A 356 -21.38 22.66 -18.44
N SER A 357 -21.35 21.36 -18.77
CA SER A 357 -22.52 20.71 -19.36
C SER A 357 -23.71 20.58 -18.41
N CYS A 358 -23.45 20.69 -17.08
CA CYS A 358 -24.46 20.72 -16.04
C CYS A 358 -24.86 22.15 -15.62
N GLU A 359 -24.23 23.18 -16.20
CA GLU A 359 -24.52 24.58 -15.89
C GLU A 359 -25.91 24.96 -16.44
N ILE A 360 -26.73 25.49 -15.53
CA ILE A 360 -28.06 25.98 -15.86
C ILE A 360 -27.94 27.47 -16.11
N ASP A 361 -28.15 27.88 -17.35
CA ASP A 361 -28.20 29.26 -17.74
C ASP A 361 -29.49 29.56 -18.52
N TYR A 362 -29.68 30.83 -18.95
CA TYR A 362 -30.85 31.24 -19.66
C TYR A 362 -30.96 30.63 -21.08
N GLU A 363 -29.84 30.34 -21.73
CA GLU A 363 -29.79 29.74 -23.08
C GLU A 363 -29.89 28.22 -23.02
N ASN A 364 -29.52 27.60 -21.87
CA ASN A 364 -29.59 26.17 -21.66
C ASN A 364 -30.35 25.84 -20.35
N PRO A 365 -31.67 26.06 -20.33
CA PRO A 365 -32.49 25.78 -19.15
C PRO A 365 -32.57 24.27 -18.92
N PRO A 366 -32.74 23.83 -17.67
CA PRO A 366 -32.87 22.41 -17.35
C PRO A 366 -34.12 21.83 -18.00
N ASP A 367 -34.04 20.57 -18.39
CA ASP A 367 -35.22 19.84 -18.87
C ASP A 367 -36.32 19.86 -17.81
N ILE A 368 -37.50 20.37 -18.20
CA ILE A 368 -38.65 20.38 -17.30
C ILE A 368 -39.22 18.97 -17.23
N SER A 369 -39.06 18.34 -16.08
CA SER A 369 -39.65 17.01 -15.83
C SER A 369 -41.16 17.05 -16.00
N LYS A 370 -41.70 16.06 -16.73
CA LYS A 370 -43.16 15.98 -16.99
C LYS A 370 -43.91 15.86 -15.67
N SER A 371 -44.92 16.73 -15.48
CA SER A 371 -45.83 16.60 -14.36
C SER A 371 -46.63 15.30 -14.51
N VAL A 372 -46.60 14.44 -13.49
CA VAL A 372 -47.37 13.17 -13.45
C VAL A 372 -48.55 13.26 -12.48
N VAL A 373 -48.53 14.22 -11.57
CA VAL A 373 -49.61 14.49 -10.60
C VAL A 373 -49.80 15.99 -10.50
N ALA A 374 -51.03 16.44 -10.77
CA ALA A 374 -51.44 17.83 -10.58
C ALA A 374 -52.74 17.89 -9.78
N VAL A 375 -52.91 18.92 -8.96
CA VAL A 375 -54.17 19.21 -8.25
C VAL A 375 -54.59 20.63 -8.60
N ASN A 376 -55.80 20.78 -9.18
CA ASN A 376 -56.29 22.05 -9.67
C ASN A 376 -55.32 22.80 -10.61
N GLY A 377 -54.63 22.06 -11.48
CA GLY A 377 -53.67 22.62 -12.43
C GLY A 377 -52.29 22.94 -11.84
N VAL A 378 -52.09 22.75 -10.53
CA VAL A 378 -50.79 22.94 -9.88
C VAL A 378 -50.05 21.62 -9.89
N PRO A 379 -48.87 21.50 -10.52
CA PRO A 379 -48.09 20.28 -10.50
C PRO A 379 -47.57 20.01 -9.09
N LEU A 380 -47.85 18.82 -8.57
CA LEU A 380 -47.40 18.36 -7.25
C LEU A 380 -46.27 17.33 -7.35
N GLY A 381 -46.26 16.53 -8.39
CA GLY A 381 -45.25 15.51 -8.60
C GLY A 381 -44.82 15.47 -10.06
N THR A 382 -43.53 15.32 -10.30
CA THR A 382 -42.95 15.19 -11.63
C THR A 382 -42.32 13.81 -11.78
N GLN A 383 -42.16 13.35 -13.01
CA GLN A 383 -41.56 12.07 -13.31
C GLN A 383 -40.15 12.01 -12.70
N ASP A 384 -39.80 10.86 -12.13
CA ASP A 384 -38.50 10.56 -11.52
C ASP A 384 -38.12 11.39 -10.28
N ASN A 385 -39.09 12.14 -9.71
CA ASN A 385 -38.90 12.91 -8.50
C ASN A 385 -39.67 12.34 -7.30
N LEU A 386 -39.12 12.52 -6.11
CA LEU A 386 -39.76 12.14 -4.84
C LEU A 386 -40.66 13.27 -4.35
N PHE A 387 -41.93 12.96 -4.12
CA PHE A 387 -42.92 13.89 -3.54
C PHE A 387 -43.25 13.47 -2.11
N CYS A 388 -43.08 14.37 -1.16
CA CYS A 388 -43.35 14.13 0.27
C CYS A 388 -44.53 14.99 0.77
N VAL A 389 -45.50 14.36 1.42
CA VAL A 389 -46.58 15.07 2.14
C VAL A 389 -46.21 15.08 3.63
N THR A 390 -45.99 16.29 4.18
CA THR A 390 -45.65 16.49 5.58
C THR A 390 -46.78 17.15 6.34
N GLY A 391 -46.84 16.91 7.65
CA GLY A 391 -47.86 17.52 8.52
C GLY A 391 -47.88 16.82 9.89
N GLY A 392 -48.41 17.47 10.89
CA GLY A 392 -48.59 16.91 12.26
C GLY A 392 -49.48 15.66 12.30
N GLU A 393 -49.55 15.03 13.43
CA GLU A 393 -50.45 13.90 13.67
C GLU A 393 -51.92 14.35 13.53
N GLY A 394 -52.78 13.51 12.92
CA GLY A 394 -54.22 13.82 12.72
C GLY A 394 -54.56 14.83 11.63
N THR A 395 -53.58 15.37 10.87
CA THR A 395 -53.82 16.38 9.81
C THR A 395 -54.36 15.83 8.49
N GLY A 396 -54.71 14.55 8.42
CA GLY A 396 -55.34 13.95 7.21
C GLY A 396 -54.39 13.63 6.06
N LYS A 397 -53.06 13.53 6.31
CA LYS A 397 -52.05 13.19 5.28
C LYS A 397 -52.40 11.95 4.45
N SER A 398 -52.82 10.88 5.10
CA SER A 398 -53.18 9.62 4.44
C SER A 398 -54.41 9.78 3.56
N ASN A 399 -55.40 10.59 3.98
CA ASN A 399 -56.58 10.89 3.20
C ASN A 399 -56.23 11.73 1.96
N TYR A 400 -55.32 12.69 2.12
CA TYR A 400 -54.84 13.51 1.01
C TYR A 400 -54.08 12.69 -0.05
N VAL A 401 -53.15 11.82 0.40
CA VAL A 401 -52.42 10.90 -0.49
C VAL A 401 -53.40 9.91 -1.15
N GLY A 402 -54.39 9.39 -0.41
CA GLY A 402 -55.46 8.53 -0.94
C GLY A 402 -56.31 9.20 -2.02
N ALA A 403 -56.65 10.48 -1.82
CA ALA A 403 -57.39 11.26 -2.81
C ALA A 403 -56.59 11.51 -4.09
N ILE A 404 -55.28 11.80 -3.97
CA ILE A 404 -54.40 11.93 -5.15
C ILE A 404 -54.32 10.61 -5.92
N LEU A 405 -54.11 9.48 -5.23
CA LEU A 405 -54.05 8.16 -5.86
C LEU A 405 -55.39 7.79 -6.55
N ALA A 406 -56.51 8.07 -5.90
CA ALA A 406 -57.85 7.82 -6.49
C ALA A 406 -58.08 8.68 -7.75
N GLY A 407 -57.63 9.94 -7.72
CA GLY A 407 -57.72 10.83 -8.90
C GLY A 407 -56.89 10.33 -10.07
N THR A 408 -55.65 9.87 -9.81
CA THR A 408 -54.78 9.35 -10.88
C THR A 408 -55.30 8.02 -11.48
N LEU A 409 -56.01 7.22 -10.70
CA LEU A 409 -56.65 5.97 -11.19
C LEU A 409 -57.97 6.23 -11.95
N GLY A 410 -58.63 7.37 -11.69
CA GLY A 410 -59.90 7.74 -12.29
C GLY A 410 -59.80 8.32 -13.71
N GLU A 411 -58.67 8.90 -14.11
CA GLU A 411 -58.47 9.47 -15.45
C GLU A 411 -58.21 8.43 -16.56
N LYS A 412 -58.27 7.13 -16.27
CA LYS A 412 -58.19 6.04 -17.26
C LYS A 412 -59.59 5.53 -17.70
N ARG A 413 -60.57 6.41 -17.78
CA ARG A 413 -61.86 6.09 -18.41
C ARG A 413 -62.12 6.99 -19.61
#